data_4f2da8e60c51626e07d83415e3f3b1e9
#
_entry.id   4f2da8e60c51626e07d83415e3f3b1e9
#
_cell.length_a   1.000
_cell.length_b   1.000
_cell.length_c   1.000
_cell.angle_alpha   90.00
_cell.angle_beta   90.00
_cell.angle_gamma   90.00
#
_symmetry.space_group_name_H-M   'P 1'
#
loop_
_entity.id
_entity.type
_entity.pdbx_description
1 polymer ?
#
loop_
_entity_poly.entity_id
_entity_poly.type
_entity_poly.pdbx_seq_one_letter_code
_entity_poly.pdbx_strand_id
1 'polypeptide(L)'
;MKSLEIFSGAGGLAKGLELAGFQHSAFVEFNKNACATLCENFDAEKVFFGDVKNFDFRTLREVDVVAGGPPCQPFSLGGKHKADQDSRDMFPYAIRAIERLTPKAFVFENVKGLLRESFADYFEYIILRLTYPGFIAKQGTSWKDHLSDLRSIGQLPYAGTKYDVSFKLINAANYGVPQTRERVVIVGTRADLGVSWSFPAETHSEDRLLWEMYISGEYWKRHHVPKAERTPMTESLQEKIARLKDKYGMFEPEQLPWRTVRDA
;
A
#
# COMPACT_ATOMS: atom_id res chain seq x y z
N MET A 1 10.18 -16.10 7.75
CA MET A 1 10.14 -14.73 8.29
C MET A 1 8.82 -14.52 9.00
N LYS A 2 8.81 -13.71 10.08
CA LYS A 2 7.61 -13.45 10.89
C LYS A 2 7.06 -12.05 10.63
N SER A 3 5.74 -11.90 10.51
CA SER A 3 5.07 -10.61 10.33
C SER A 3 4.17 -10.25 11.49
N LEU A 4 4.07 -8.97 11.78
CA LEU A 4 3.01 -8.34 12.58
C LEU A 4 2.10 -7.56 11.64
N GLU A 5 0.81 -7.85 11.71
CA GLU A 5 -0.20 -7.09 10.97
C GLU A 5 -0.91 -6.11 11.92
N ILE A 6 -0.79 -4.82 11.68
CA ILE A 6 -1.55 -3.78 12.40
C ILE A 6 -2.59 -3.17 11.48
N PHE A 7 -3.76 -2.82 12.00
CA PHE A 7 -4.91 -2.39 11.18
C PHE A 7 -5.25 -3.44 10.12
N SER A 8 -5.30 -4.70 10.55
CA SER A 8 -5.29 -5.88 9.68
C SER A 8 -6.53 -5.98 8.78
N GLY A 9 -7.64 -5.29 9.15
CA GLY A 9 -8.91 -5.47 8.47
C GLY A 9 -9.33 -6.93 8.46
N ALA A 10 -9.90 -7.39 7.36
CA ALA A 10 -10.28 -8.80 7.17
C ALA A 10 -9.10 -9.70 6.72
N GLY A 11 -7.85 -9.21 6.77
CA GLY A 11 -6.66 -10.02 6.49
C GLY A 11 -6.22 -10.09 5.04
N GLY A 12 -6.65 -9.15 4.18
CA GLY A 12 -6.27 -9.17 2.75
C GLY A 12 -4.76 -9.02 2.52
N LEU A 13 -4.10 -8.09 3.20
CA LEU A 13 -2.65 -7.91 3.13
C LEU A 13 -1.93 -9.11 3.78
N ALA A 14 -2.43 -9.57 4.92
CA ALA A 14 -1.93 -10.75 5.61
C ALA A 14 -1.93 -11.98 4.72
N LYS A 15 -3.02 -12.23 3.98
CA LYS A 15 -3.07 -13.34 3.01
C LYS A 15 -2.00 -13.23 1.93
N GLY A 16 -1.72 -12.02 1.45
CA GLY A 16 -0.62 -11.78 0.53
C GLY A 16 0.74 -12.12 1.12
N LEU A 17 0.99 -11.76 2.37
CA LEU A 17 2.22 -12.11 3.08
C LEU A 17 2.33 -13.62 3.37
N GLU A 18 1.24 -14.28 3.75
CA GLU A 18 1.21 -15.74 3.90
C GLU A 18 1.59 -16.46 2.60
N LEU A 19 1.00 -16.04 1.47
CA LEU A 19 1.33 -16.57 0.14
C LEU A 19 2.80 -16.30 -0.26
N ALA A 20 3.41 -15.25 0.28
CA ALA A 20 4.84 -14.95 0.12
C ALA A 20 5.73 -15.71 1.12
N GLY A 21 5.17 -16.62 1.94
CA GLY A 21 5.91 -17.47 2.87
C GLY A 21 6.17 -16.85 4.25
N PHE A 22 5.48 -15.77 4.61
CA PHE A 22 5.55 -15.21 5.95
C PHE A 22 4.65 -15.97 6.92
N GLN A 23 5.08 -16.05 8.18
CA GLN A 23 4.29 -16.56 9.30
C GLN A 23 3.86 -15.38 10.17
N HIS A 24 2.58 -15.30 10.48
CA HIS A 24 2.08 -14.20 11.31
C HIS A 24 2.40 -14.42 12.79
N SER A 25 2.93 -13.40 13.45
CA SER A 25 3.15 -13.37 14.90
C SER A 25 1.91 -12.85 15.63
N ALA A 26 1.25 -11.83 15.09
CA ALA A 26 0.00 -11.31 15.62
C ALA A 26 -0.75 -10.49 14.54
N PHE A 27 -2.05 -10.32 14.78
CA PHE A 27 -2.95 -9.41 14.07
C PHE A 27 -3.55 -8.43 15.08
N VAL A 28 -3.54 -7.14 14.77
CA VAL A 28 -4.15 -6.11 15.62
C VAL A 28 -5.26 -5.42 14.85
N GLU A 29 -6.49 -5.62 15.30
CA GLU A 29 -7.69 -5.07 14.65
C GLU A 29 -8.75 -4.73 15.70
N PHE A 30 -9.46 -3.61 15.54
CA PHE A 30 -10.48 -3.19 16.49
C PHE A 30 -11.91 -3.45 16.01
N ASN A 31 -12.11 -3.69 14.71
CA ASN A 31 -13.43 -3.97 14.14
C ASN A 31 -13.83 -5.43 14.40
N LYS A 32 -14.95 -5.61 15.11
CA LYS A 32 -15.45 -6.93 15.49
C LYS A 32 -15.64 -7.90 14.31
N ASN A 33 -16.21 -7.42 13.21
CA ASN A 33 -16.49 -8.27 12.04
C ASN A 33 -15.21 -8.65 11.30
N ALA A 34 -14.25 -7.72 11.20
CA ALA A 34 -12.94 -7.99 10.64
C ALA A 34 -12.17 -9.01 11.49
N CYS A 35 -12.20 -8.88 12.83
CA CYS A 35 -11.61 -9.87 13.73
C CYS A 35 -12.25 -11.26 13.59
N ALA A 36 -13.58 -11.35 13.44
CA ALA A 36 -14.24 -12.63 13.19
C ALA A 36 -13.71 -13.27 11.90
N THR A 37 -13.59 -12.51 10.82
CA THR A 37 -13.02 -12.99 9.55
C THR A 37 -11.56 -13.43 9.72
N LEU A 38 -10.75 -12.69 10.49
CA LEU A 38 -9.37 -13.09 10.79
C LEU A 38 -9.32 -14.42 11.54
N CYS A 39 -10.15 -14.59 12.56
CA CYS A 39 -10.19 -15.84 13.35
C CYS A 39 -10.64 -17.06 12.53
N GLU A 40 -11.45 -16.86 11.48
CA GLU A 40 -11.87 -17.95 10.59
C GLU A 40 -10.80 -18.34 9.57
N ASN A 41 -9.93 -17.40 9.18
CA ASN A 41 -8.95 -17.61 8.10
C ASN A 41 -7.51 -17.78 8.58
N PHE A 42 -7.22 -17.39 9.81
CA PHE A 42 -5.90 -17.47 10.45
C PHE A 42 -6.01 -18.03 11.86
N ASP A 43 -4.87 -18.17 12.52
CA ASP A 43 -4.79 -18.60 13.90
C ASP A 43 -5.46 -17.59 14.85
N ALA A 44 -6.59 -17.94 15.42
CA ALA A 44 -7.39 -17.07 16.27
C ALA A 44 -6.64 -16.60 17.53
N GLU A 45 -5.68 -17.37 18.04
CA GLU A 45 -4.87 -17.02 19.22
C GLU A 45 -3.93 -15.82 18.94
N LYS A 46 -3.65 -15.54 17.67
CA LYS A 46 -2.83 -14.42 17.24
C LYS A 46 -3.62 -13.13 16.96
N VAL A 47 -4.96 -13.20 17.06
CA VAL A 47 -5.82 -12.04 16.79
C VAL A 47 -6.05 -11.24 18.07
N PHE A 48 -5.45 -10.07 18.14
CA PHE A 48 -5.75 -9.09 19.19
C PHE A 48 -6.94 -8.22 18.74
N PHE A 49 -8.11 -8.49 19.34
CA PHE A 49 -9.29 -7.66 19.17
C PHE A 49 -9.21 -6.43 20.08
N GLY A 50 -8.78 -5.30 19.54
CA GLY A 50 -8.63 -4.06 20.32
C GLY A 50 -7.99 -2.93 19.55
N ASP A 51 -7.99 -1.75 20.18
CA ASP A 51 -7.29 -0.58 19.64
C ASP A 51 -5.77 -0.81 19.72
N VAL A 52 -5.06 -0.53 18.63
CA VAL A 52 -3.60 -0.60 18.54
C VAL A 52 -2.89 0.21 19.62
N LYS A 53 -3.55 1.24 20.15
CA LYS A 53 -3.06 2.06 21.29
C LYS A 53 -2.78 1.22 22.53
N ASN A 54 -3.56 0.16 22.72
CA ASN A 54 -3.52 -0.73 23.88
C ASN A 54 -2.70 -2.00 23.62
N PHE A 55 -2.20 -2.20 22.41
CA PHE A 55 -1.39 -3.36 22.09
C PHE A 55 0.03 -3.21 22.66
N ASP A 56 0.46 -4.20 23.43
CA ASP A 56 1.83 -4.21 23.97
C ASP A 56 2.79 -4.91 22.99
N PHE A 57 3.48 -4.12 22.18
CA PHE A 57 4.47 -4.63 21.23
C PHE A 57 5.62 -5.43 21.88
N ARG A 58 5.88 -5.26 23.19
CA ARG A 58 6.96 -5.98 23.91
C ARG A 58 6.64 -7.47 24.11
N THR A 59 5.39 -7.87 23.91
CA THR A 59 4.98 -9.29 23.95
C THR A 59 5.49 -10.08 22.75
N LEU A 60 5.85 -9.39 21.67
CA LEU A 60 6.39 -10.00 20.46
C LEU A 60 7.92 -10.00 20.51
N ARG A 61 8.52 -11.20 20.37
CA ARG A 61 9.99 -11.37 20.46
C ARG A 61 10.71 -11.20 19.14
N GLU A 62 10.10 -11.67 18.05
CA GLU A 62 10.73 -11.71 16.72
C GLU A 62 9.70 -11.29 15.68
N VAL A 63 9.90 -10.12 15.10
CA VAL A 63 9.10 -9.61 13.99
C VAL A 63 10.07 -9.14 12.91
N ASP A 64 10.06 -9.83 11.77
CA ASP A 64 10.88 -9.45 10.63
C ASP A 64 10.23 -8.32 9.83
N VAL A 65 8.89 -8.34 9.73
CA VAL A 65 8.12 -7.37 8.95
C VAL A 65 6.91 -6.86 9.75
N VAL A 66 6.72 -5.54 9.76
CA VAL A 66 5.47 -4.92 10.20
C VAL A 66 4.68 -4.49 8.96
N ALA A 67 3.43 -4.93 8.86
CA ALA A 67 2.57 -4.58 7.75
C ALA A 67 1.23 -4.00 8.23
N GLY A 68 0.52 -3.28 7.35
CA GLY A 68 -0.81 -2.80 7.66
C GLY A 68 -1.31 -1.64 6.83
N GLY A 69 -2.57 -1.26 7.07
CA GLY A 69 -3.21 -0.11 6.43
C GLY A 69 -3.61 0.95 7.47
N PRO A 70 -2.67 1.74 8.03
CA PRO A 70 -2.99 2.72 9.06
C PRO A 70 -4.03 3.73 8.55
N PRO A 71 -5.23 3.84 9.17
CA PRO A 71 -6.22 4.83 8.76
C PRO A 71 -5.65 6.24 8.76
N CYS A 72 -5.91 6.97 7.67
CA CYS A 72 -5.50 8.35 7.48
C CYS A 72 -6.72 9.15 7.03
N GLN A 73 -7.69 9.31 7.93
CA GLN A 73 -9.02 9.82 7.59
C GLN A 73 -9.13 11.33 7.32
N PRO A 74 -8.23 12.24 7.77
CA PRO A 74 -8.26 13.62 7.30
C PRO A 74 -8.14 13.75 5.78
N PHE A 75 -7.68 12.70 5.09
CA PHE A 75 -7.31 12.67 3.67
C PHE A 75 -8.31 11.94 2.77
N SER A 76 -9.42 11.41 3.33
CA SER A 76 -10.54 10.92 2.55
C SER A 76 -11.38 12.08 2.00
N LEU A 77 -12.12 11.84 0.91
CA LEU A 77 -12.86 12.84 0.10
C LEU A 77 -13.81 13.79 0.86
N GLY A 78 -14.00 13.66 2.17
CA GLY A 78 -14.93 14.44 3.01
C GLY A 78 -14.35 15.09 4.27
N GLY A 79 -13.04 15.03 4.51
CA GLY A 79 -12.44 15.52 5.77
C GLY A 79 -12.09 17.02 5.75
N LYS A 80 -12.48 17.75 6.78
CA LYS A 80 -12.05 19.15 7.03
C LYS A 80 -10.61 19.14 7.57
N HIS A 81 -9.72 19.84 6.91
CA HIS A 81 -8.27 20.04 7.05
C HIS A 81 -7.69 20.33 8.46
N LYS A 82 -7.72 19.37 9.39
CA LYS A 82 -6.96 19.43 10.65
C LYS A 82 -6.16 18.15 10.84
N ALA A 83 -5.07 18.03 10.10
CA ALA A 83 -4.26 16.81 10.02
C ALA A 83 -3.63 16.41 11.36
N ASP A 84 -3.24 17.36 12.19
CA ASP A 84 -2.45 17.19 13.41
C ASP A 84 -3.28 16.93 14.69
N GLN A 85 -4.59 17.12 14.63
CA GLN A 85 -5.51 16.96 15.78
C GLN A 85 -6.60 15.90 15.51
N ASP A 86 -6.53 15.18 14.41
CA ASP A 86 -7.53 14.17 14.10
C ASP A 86 -7.15 12.85 14.79
N SER A 87 -7.95 12.47 15.79
CA SER A 87 -7.80 11.22 16.54
C SER A 87 -7.86 9.96 15.66
N ARG A 88 -8.16 10.11 14.37
CA ARG A 88 -8.27 9.06 13.36
C ARG A 88 -6.99 8.89 12.52
N ASP A 89 -5.96 9.73 12.73
CA ASP A 89 -4.63 9.50 12.17
C ASP A 89 -3.91 8.42 12.98
N MET A 90 -3.65 7.30 12.34
CA MET A 90 -3.03 6.14 12.97
C MET A 90 -1.58 5.91 12.55
N PHE A 91 -1.00 6.75 11.69
CA PHE A 91 0.43 6.66 11.36
C PHE A 91 1.36 6.78 12.58
N PRO A 92 1.08 7.61 13.60
CA PRO A 92 1.90 7.65 14.81
C PRO A 92 2.03 6.28 15.49
N TYR A 93 1.00 5.44 15.44
CA TYR A 93 1.03 4.09 16.03
C TYR A 93 1.75 3.08 15.15
N ALA A 94 1.66 3.23 13.83
CA ALA A 94 2.48 2.46 12.90
C ALA A 94 3.98 2.75 13.10
N ILE A 95 4.35 4.03 13.22
CA ILE A 95 5.73 4.45 13.51
C ILE A 95 6.18 3.92 14.88
N ARG A 96 5.31 3.96 15.92
CA ARG A 96 5.60 3.38 17.23
C ARG A 96 5.88 1.88 17.16
N ALA A 97 5.14 1.14 16.32
CA ALA A 97 5.41 -0.29 16.11
C ALA A 97 6.81 -0.50 15.50
N ILE A 98 7.19 0.30 14.50
CA ILE A 98 8.52 0.26 13.89
C ILE A 98 9.61 0.61 14.91
N GLU A 99 9.42 1.67 15.69
CA GLU A 99 10.36 2.10 16.73
C GLU A 99 10.60 1.00 17.77
N ARG A 100 9.53 0.35 18.24
CA ARG A 100 9.59 -0.66 19.30
C ARG A 100 10.13 -2.00 18.86
N LEU A 101 9.80 -2.42 17.66
CA LEU A 101 10.15 -3.75 17.15
C LEU A 101 11.40 -3.76 16.28
N THR A 102 11.82 -2.60 15.77
CA THR A 102 12.94 -2.46 14.83
C THR A 102 12.99 -3.57 13.77
N PRO A 103 11.87 -3.83 13.04
CA PRO A 103 11.77 -4.93 12.08
C PRO A 103 12.80 -4.77 10.96
N LYS A 104 13.06 -5.84 10.20
CA LYS A 104 13.93 -5.78 9.02
C LYS A 104 13.31 -4.94 7.90
N ALA A 105 11.96 -4.98 7.80
CA ALA A 105 11.21 -4.19 6.82
C ALA A 105 9.81 -3.85 7.34
N PHE A 106 9.15 -2.93 6.65
CA PHE A 106 7.73 -2.67 6.84
C PHE A 106 7.04 -2.43 5.50
N VAL A 107 5.73 -2.69 5.45
CA VAL A 107 4.87 -2.45 4.29
C VAL A 107 3.56 -1.82 4.76
N PHE A 108 3.30 -0.59 4.33
CA PHE A 108 2.04 0.10 4.62
C PHE A 108 1.27 0.43 3.35
N GLU A 109 -0.04 0.22 3.39
CA GLU A 109 -0.96 0.58 2.31
C GLU A 109 -1.82 1.77 2.73
N ASN A 110 -2.08 2.67 1.78
CA ASN A 110 -3.01 3.78 2.01
C ASN A 110 -3.72 4.19 0.72
N VAL A 111 -4.73 5.05 0.87
CA VAL A 111 -5.50 5.56 -0.26
C VAL A 111 -4.70 6.55 -1.09
N LYS A 112 -4.96 6.63 -2.42
CA LYS A 112 -4.35 7.58 -3.36
C LYS A 112 -4.41 9.04 -2.87
N GLY A 113 -5.46 9.40 -2.12
CA GLY A 113 -5.65 10.75 -1.59
C GLY A 113 -4.52 11.26 -0.69
N LEU A 114 -3.70 10.37 -0.13
CA LEU A 114 -2.51 10.72 0.66
C LEU A 114 -1.45 11.49 -0.17
N LEU A 115 -1.42 11.28 -1.49
CA LEU A 115 -0.47 11.96 -2.41
C LEU A 115 -0.99 13.29 -2.98
N ARG A 116 -2.08 13.85 -2.47
CA ARG A 116 -2.56 15.16 -2.92
C ARG A 116 -1.59 16.25 -2.53
N GLU A 117 -1.42 17.24 -3.40
CA GLU A 117 -0.54 18.40 -3.17
C GLU A 117 -0.83 19.11 -1.85
N SER A 118 -2.11 19.25 -1.47
CA SER A 118 -2.52 19.84 -0.19
C SER A 118 -2.01 19.10 1.05
N PHE A 119 -1.48 17.90 0.90
CA PHE A 119 -0.95 17.06 1.97
C PHE A 119 0.54 16.74 1.82
N ALA A 120 1.23 17.37 0.87
CA ALA A 120 2.62 17.06 0.54
C ALA A 120 3.54 17.16 1.77
N ASP A 121 3.47 18.24 2.56
CA ASP A 121 4.28 18.39 3.77
C ASP A 121 3.97 17.31 4.83
N TYR A 122 2.70 16.93 4.97
CA TYR A 122 2.34 15.90 5.94
C TYR A 122 2.74 14.50 5.47
N PHE A 123 2.65 14.24 4.19
CA PHE A 123 3.15 12.99 3.62
C PHE A 123 4.67 12.89 3.76
N GLU A 124 5.41 13.97 3.48
CA GLU A 124 6.85 14.04 3.74
C GLU A 124 7.16 13.79 5.22
N TYR A 125 6.36 14.38 6.13
CA TYR A 125 6.50 14.13 7.56
C TYR A 125 6.35 12.65 7.91
N ILE A 126 5.35 11.95 7.34
CA ILE A 126 5.19 10.50 7.53
C ILE A 126 6.42 9.76 7.03
N ILE A 127 6.91 10.05 5.82
CA ILE A 127 8.08 9.38 5.24
C ILE A 127 9.33 9.58 6.10
N LEU A 128 9.60 10.80 6.54
CA LEU A 128 10.76 11.10 7.39
C LEU A 128 10.63 10.44 8.77
N ARG A 129 9.44 10.38 9.36
CA ARG A 129 9.18 9.65 10.60
C ARG A 129 9.37 8.14 10.45
N LEU A 130 9.03 7.57 9.30
CA LEU A 130 9.30 6.17 8.97
C LEU A 130 10.80 5.93 8.70
N THR A 131 11.49 6.91 8.12
CA THR A 131 12.95 6.86 7.89
C THR A 131 13.72 6.89 9.21
N TYR A 132 13.29 7.72 10.18
CA TYR A 132 13.94 7.95 11.47
C TYR A 132 12.96 7.69 12.63
N PRO A 133 12.47 6.45 12.84
CA PRO A 133 11.38 6.17 13.77
C PRO A 133 11.73 6.52 15.23
N GLY A 134 13.00 6.40 15.62
CA GLY A 134 13.49 6.75 16.94
C GLY A 134 13.71 8.25 17.19
N PHE A 135 13.57 9.11 16.16
CA PHE A 135 13.64 10.55 16.35
C PHE A 135 12.27 11.10 16.77
N ILE A 136 12.09 11.23 18.08
CA ILE A 136 10.81 11.58 18.69
C ILE A 136 10.73 13.10 18.89
N ALA A 137 9.58 13.69 18.56
CA ALA A 137 9.29 15.10 18.85
C ALA A 137 9.39 15.39 20.35
N LYS A 138 9.98 16.52 20.72
CA LYS A 138 9.92 17.02 22.09
C LYS A 138 8.46 17.31 22.48
N GLN A 139 8.15 17.17 23.76
CA GLN A 139 6.79 17.48 24.23
C GLN A 139 6.41 18.92 23.90
N GLY A 140 5.23 19.09 23.30
CA GLY A 140 4.72 20.40 22.88
C GLY A 140 5.19 20.90 21.52
N THR A 141 6.10 20.18 20.83
CA THR A 141 6.52 20.51 19.46
C THR A 141 5.39 20.21 18.47
N SER A 142 5.08 21.17 17.58
CA SER A 142 4.14 20.91 16.50
C SER A 142 4.74 19.93 15.48
N TRP A 143 3.90 19.22 14.72
CA TRP A 143 4.38 18.34 13.66
C TRP A 143 5.19 19.09 12.58
N LYS A 144 4.88 20.38 12.33
CA LYS A 144 5.61 21.23 11.37
C LYS A 144 7.02 21.56 11.85
N ASP A 145 7.15 21.91 13.13
CA ASP A 145 8.46 22.15 13.71
C ASP A 145 9.29 20.88 13.74
N HIS A 146 8.66 19.75 14.10
CA HIS A 146 9.33 18.44 14.05
C HIS A 146 9.70 18.02 12.62
N LEU A 147 8.90 18.36 11.59
CA LEU A 147 9.27 18.14 10.19
C LEU A 147 10.54 18.93 9.84
N SER A 148 10.65 20.19 10.30
CA SER A 148 11.85 20.99 10.10
C SER A 148 13.10 20.34 10.73
N ASP A 149 12.97 19.83 11.97
CA ASP A 149 14.02 19.10 12.65
C ASP A 149 14.43 17.83 11.88
N LEU A 150 13.45 17.06 11.40
CA LEU A 150 13.66 15.83 10.62
C LEU A 150 14.38 16.11 9.29
N ARG A 151 14.03 17.19 8.60
CA ARG A 151 14.74 17.62 7.36
C ARG A 151 16.23 17.91 7.63
N SER A 152 16.54 18.44 8.82
CA SER A 152 17.90 18.76 9.23
C SER A 152 18.73 17.50 9.59
N ILE A 153 18.09 16.46 10.12
CA ILE A 153 18.77 15.18 10.48
C ILE A 153 19.39 14.51 9.26
N GLY A 154 18.74 14.58 8.09
CA GLY A 154 19.27 13.98 6.86
C GLY A 154 20.66 14.48 6.45
N GLN A 155 21.11 15.58 7.03
CA GLN A 155 22.43 16.20 6.80
C GLN A 155 23.48 15.86 7.88
N LEU A 156 23.10 15.15 8.95
CA LEU A 156 23.94 14.83 10.10
C LEU A 156 24.06 13.31 10.30
N PRO A 157 25.16 12.82 10.92
CA PRO A 157 25.24 11.44 11.33
C PRO A 157 24.12 11.12 12.33
N TYR A 158 23.29 10.11 12.01
CA TYR A 158 22.21 9.64 12.88
C TYR A 158 22.57 8.27 13.47
N ALA A 159 22.67 8.20 14.79
CA ALA A 159 23.06 6.99 15.50
C ALA A 159 21.89 6.03 15.79
N GLY A 160 20.64 6.42 15.49
CA GLY A 160 19.47 5.58 15.70
C GLY A 160 19.20 4.63 14.53
N THR A 161 18.15 3.81 14.67
CA THR A 161 17.69 2.93 13.60
C THR A 161 17.15 3.77 12.42
N LYS A 162 17.68 3.51 11.23
CA LYS A 162 17.29 4.17 9.98
C LYS A 162 16.69 3.16 9.03
N TYR A 163 15.68 3.60 8.24
CA TYR A 163 15.12 2.83 7.15
C TYR A 163 15.29 3.56 5.81
N ASP A 164 15.55 2.79 4.76
CA ASP A 164 15.47 3.24 3.39
C ASP A 164 14.02 3.07 2.94
N VAL A 165 13.31 4.20 2.79
CA VAL A 165 11.87 4.23 2.55
C VAL A 165 11.58 4.60 1.12
N SER A 166 10.78 3.79 0.44
CA SER A 166 10.29 4.01 -0.91
C SER A 166 8.76 3.94 -0.92
N PHE A 167 8.13 4.69 -1.82
CA PHE A 167 6.69 4.59 -2.03
C PHE A 167 6.33 4.65 -3.51
N LYS A 168 5.20 4.03 -3.86
CA LYS A 168 4.65 4.05 -5.23
C LYS A 168 3.12 4.04 -5.17
N LEU A 169 2.47 4.77 -6.07
CA LEU A 169 1.07 4.58 -6.38
C LEU A 169 0.95 3.34 -7.27
N ILE A 170 0.26 2.33 -6.78
CA ILE A 170 0.07 1.04 -7.46
C ILE A 170 -1.39 0.89 -7.85
N ASN A 171 -1.64 0.46 -9.10
CA ASN A 171 -2.93 -0.07 -9.50
C ASN A 171 -2.86 -1.61 -9.49
N ALA A 172 -3.72 -2.26 -8.71
CA ALA A 172 -3.75 -3.71 -8.58
C ALA A 172 -3.93 -4.42 -9.94
N ALA A 173 -4.66 -3.80 -10.89
CA ALA A 173 -4.83 -4.34 -12.23
C ALA A 173 -3.52 -4.50 -13.00
N ASN A 174 -2.52 -3.63 -12.74
CA ASN A 174 -1.19 -3.72 -13.37
C ASN A 174 -0.38 -4.94 -12.90
N TYR A 175 -0.86 -5.65 -11.88
CA TYR A 175 -0.26 -6.86 -11.32
C TYR A 175 -1.16 -8.09 -11.47
N GLY A 176 -2.16 -8.04 -12.36
CA GLY A 176 -3.01 -9.18 -12.73
C GLY A 176 -4.21 -9.42 -11.82
N VAL A 177 -4.57 -8.46 -10.97
CA VAL A 177 -5.82 -8.50 -10.20
C VAL A 177 -6.96 -8.02 -11.10
N PRO A 178 -8.12 -8.72 -11.18
CA PRO A 178 -9.26 -8.31 -12.01
C PRO A 178 -10.05 -7.15 -11.36
N GLN A 179 -9.34 -6.14 -10.88
CA GLN A 179 -9.90 -4.95 -10.23
C GLN A 179 -8.97 -3.75 -10.41
N THR A 180 -9.52 -2.64 -10.88
CA THR A 180 -8.83 -1.35 -10.82
C THR A 180 -8.90 -0.81 -9.40
N ARG A 181 -7.77 -0.85 -8.68
CA ARG A 181 -7.65 -0.36 -7.31
C ARG A 181 -6.31 0.34 -7.13
N GLU A 182 -6.35 1.66 -7.03
CA GLU A 182 -5.15 2.46 -6.81
C GLU A 182 -4.88 2.63 -5.30
N ARG A 183 -3.65 2.30 -4.90
CA ARG A 183 -3.18 2.44 -3.51
C ARG A 183 -1.75 2.94 -3.47
N VAL A 184 -1.46 3.80 -2.50
CA VAL A 184 -0.09 4.14 -2.14
C VAL A 184 0.46 3.02 -1.29
N VAL A 185 1.54 2.40 -1.74
CA VAL A 185 2.28 1.41 -0.96
C VAL A 185 3.60 2.04 -0.54
N ILE A 186 3.88 2.00 0.76
CA ILE A 186 5.10 2.52 1.38
C ILE A 186 5.87 1.31 1.92
N VAL A 187 7.11 1.15 1.48
CA VAL A 187 8.00 0.06 1.92
C VAL A 187 9.26 0.66 2.51
N GLY A 188 9.67 0.16 3.65
CA GLY A 188 10.96 0.51 4.23
C GLY A 188 11.76 -0.74 4.53
N THR A 189 13.05 -0.72 4.20
CA THR A 189 14.05 -1.72 4.60
C THR A 189 15.03 -1.09 5.56
N ARG A 190 15.40 -1.83 6.61
CA ARG A 190 16.35 -1.29 7.62
C ARG A 190 17.72 -1.12 6.98
N ALA A 191 18.26 0.10 7.05
CA ALA A 191 19.43 0.54 6.29
C ALA A 191 20.72 -0.27 6.62
N ASP A 192 20.86 -0.75 7.87
CA ASP A 192 22.01 -1.57 8.30
C ASP A 192 22.10 -2.93 7.61
N LEU A 193 21.01 -3.38 6.98
CA LEU A 193 20.97 -4.65 6.23
C LEU A 193 21.61 -4.55 4.85
N GLY A 194 21.84 -3.35 4.34
CA GLY A 194 22.42 -3.12 3.00
C GLY A 194 21.59 -3.68 1.85
N VAL A 195 20.28 -3.84 2.05
CA VAL A 195 19.37 -4.40 1.03
C VAL A 195 18.91 -3.29 0.10
N SER A 196 19.25 -3.40 -1.19
CA SER A 196 18.64 -2.58 -2.23
C SER A 196 17.30 -3.19 -2.63
N TRP A 197 16.20 -2.49 -2.35
CA TRP A 197 14.85 -2.93 -2.69
C TRP A 197 14.19 -1.97 -3.68
N SER A 198 13.43 -2.51 -4.62
CA SER A 198 12.64 -1.72 -5.58
C SER A 198 11.28 -2.36 -5.81
N PHE A 199 10.29 -1.55 -6.20
CA PHE A 199 8.98 -2.06 -6.57
C PHE A 199 9.10 -3.00 -7.79
N PRO A 200 8.39 -4.15 -7.80
CA PRO A 200 8.38 -5.04 -8.95
C PRO A 200 7.81 -4.31 -10.18
N ALA A 201 8.25 -4.73 -11.36
CA ALA A 201 7.74 -4.23 -12.63
C ALA A 201 6.27 -4.61 -12.80
N GLU A 202 5.51 -3.74 -13.45
CA GLU A 202 4.13 -3.99 -13.81
C GLU A 202 4.06 -5.04 -14.91
N THR A 203 3.29 -6.09 -14.68
CA THR A 203 3.19 -7.26 -15.58
C THR A 203 2.01 -7.16 -16.55
N HIS A 204 1.00 -6.34 -16.23
CA HIS A 204 -0.24 -6.18 -16.98
C HIS A 204 -0.47 -4.72 -17.33
N SER A 205 -1.19 -4.46 -18.42
CA SER A 205 -1.55 -3.10 -18.83
C SER A 205 -2.96 -3.01 -19.40
N GLU A 206 -3.59 -1.84 -19.22
CA GLU A 206 -4.85 -1.50 -19.88
C GLU A 206 -4.67 -1.42 -21.40
N ASP A 207 -3.53 -0.91 -21.85
CA ASP A 207 -3.20 -0.79 -23.28
C ASP A 207 -3.26 -2.15 -23.96
N ARG A 208 -2.72 -3.20 -23.35
CA ARG A 208 -2.78 -4.56 -23.88
C ARG A 208 -4.21 -5.12 -23.89
N LEU A 209 -4.98 -4.90 -22.83
CA LEU A 209 -6.39 -5.32 -22.81
C LEU A 209 -7.19 -4.63 -23.93
N LEU A 210 -7.05 -3.32 -24.10
CA LEU A 210 -7.73 -2.59 -25.17
C LEU A 210 -7.28 -3.04 -26.56
N TRP A 211 -6.00 -3.36 -26.72
CA TRP A 211 -5.48 -3.95 -27.95
C TRP A 211 -6.19 -5.27 -28.27
N GLU A 212 -6.25 -6.19 -27.31
CA GLU A 212 -6.93 -7.47 -27.50
C GLU A 212 -8.43 -7.35 -27.72
N MET A 213 -9.08 -6.36 -27.10
CA MET A 213 -10.52 -6.14 -27.28
C MET A 213 -10.87 -5.53 -28.65
N TYR A 214 -10.13 -4.49 -29.10
CA TYR A 214 -10.58 -3.61 -30.18
C TYR A 214 -9.68 -3.58 -31.40
N ILE A 215 -8.47 -4.15 -31.35
CA ILE A 215 -7.56 -4.20 -32.49
C ILE A 215 -7.41 -5.65 -33.00
N SER A 216 -6.93 -6.58 -32.16
CA SER A 216 -6.78 -7.98 -32.58
C SER A 216 -8.06 -8.81 -32.42
N GLY A 217 -8.92 -8.45 -31.51
CA GLY A 217 -10.14 -9.19 -31.19
C GLY A 217 -9.95 -10.47 -30.41
N GLU A 218 -8.72 -10.74 -29.93
CA GLU A 218 -8.37 -11.97 -29.22
C GLU A 218 -9.10 -12.14 -27.89
N TYR A 219 -9.32 -11.06 -27.15
CA TYR A 219 -10.12 -11.09 -25.93
C TYR A 219 -11.50 -11.72 -26.16
N TRP A 220 -12.20 -11.27 -27.20
CA TRP A 220 -13.56 -11.76 -27.51
C TRP A 220 -13.58 -13.22 -27.97
N LYS A 221 -12.53 -13.65 -28.68
CA LYS A 221 -12.36 -15.06 -29.08
C LYS A 221 -12.13 -15.94 -27.87
N ARG A 222 -11.20 -15.55 -26.99
CA ARG A 222 -10.86 -16.28 -25.77
C ARG A 222 -12.06 -16.49 -24.85
N HIS A 223 -12.93 -15.47 -24.74
CA HIS A 223 -14.11 -15.53 -23.89
C HIS A 223 -15.39 -15.96 -24.63
N HIS A 224 -15.30 -16.38 -25.89
CA HIS A 224 -16.44 -16.80 -26.72
C HIS A 224 -17.59 -15.79 -26.77
N VAL A 225 -17.30 -14.47 -26.78
CA VAL A 225 -18.29 -13.41 -26.79
C VAL A 225 -18.72 -13.09 -28.21
N PRO A 226 -20.02 -13.31 -28.58
CA PRO A 226 -20.56 -12.97 -29.87
C PRO A 226 -20.46 -11.48 -30.19
N LYS A 227 -20.38 -11.10 -31.47
CA LYS A 227 -20.24 -9.70 -31.86
C LYS A 227 -21.36 -8.80 -31.31
N ALA A 228 -22.58 -9.31 -31.22
CA ALA A 228 -23.74 -8.57 -30.72
C ALA A 228 -23.67 -8.25 -29.21
N GLU A 229 -22.86 -9.00 -28.45
CA GLU A 229 -22.71 -8.87 -27.01
C GLU A 229 -21.43 -8.11 -26.58
N ARG A 230 -20.62 -7.72 -27.59
CA ARG A 230 -19.37 -6.99 -27.28
C ARG A 230 -19.68 -5.56 -26.86
N THR A 231 -18.85 -5.04 -25.94
CA THR A 231 -18.96 -3.65 -25.50
C THR A 231 -18.91 -2.71 -26.71
N PRO A 232 -19.90 -1.85 -26.90
CA PRO A 232 -19.93 -0.91 -28.01
C PRO A 232 -18.80 0.10 -27.91
N MET A 233 -18.28 0.52 -29.04
CA MET A 233 -17.22 1.53 -29.12
C MET A 233 -17.82 2.92 -28.99
N THR A 234 -17.56 3.58 -27.85
CA THR A 234 -17.93 4.98 -27.63
C THR A 234 -16.92 5.91 -28.32
N GLU A 235 -17.28 7.18 -28.53
CA GLU A 235 -16.39 8.18 -29.13
C GLU A 235 -15.09 8.34 -28.34
N SER A 236 -15.18 8.47 -27.03
CA SER A 236 -14.00 8.54 -26.13
C SER A 236 -13.10 7.29 -26.25
N LEU A 237 -13.70 6.11 -26.44
CA LEU A 237 -12.94 4.88 -26.61
C LEU A 237 -12.27 4.82 -28.00
N GLN A 238 -12.93 5.34 -29.04
CA GLN A 238 -12.33 5.47 -30.40
C GLN A 238 -11.08 6.33 -30.36
N GLU A 239 -11.12 7.48 -29.68
CA GLU A 239 -9.95 8.34 -29.51
C GLU A 239 -8.82 7.62 -28.76
N LYS A 240 -9.16 6.88 -27.69
CA LYS A 240 -8.18 6.10 -26.92
C LYS A 240 -7.52 5.02 -27.78
N ILE A 241 -8.29 4.32 -28.59
CA ILE A 241 -7.77 3.30 -29.52
C ILE A 241 -6.92 3.92 -30.63
N ALA A 242 -7.29 5.10 -31.14
CA ALA A 242 -6.47 5.82 -32.14
C ALA A 242 -5.08 6.18 -31.56
N ARG A 243 -5.04 6.72 -30.35
CA ARG A 243 -3.77 7.03 -29.65
C ARG A 243 -2.95 5.75 -29.37
N LEU A 244 -3.62 4.64 -29.07
CA LEU A 244 -2.96 3.36 -28.85
C LEU A 244 -2.29 2.85 -30.13
N LYS A 245 -2.97 2.93 -31.27
CA LYS A 245 -2.41 2.58 -32.60
C LYS A 245 -1.23 3.48 -32.98
N ASP A 246 -1.33 4.76 -32.69
CA ASP A 246 -0.24 5.71 -32.94
C ASP A 246 1.00 5.37 -32.07
N LYS A 247 0.79 5.06 -30.80
CA LYS A 247 1.85 4.73 -29.84
C LYS A 247 2.59 3.44 -30.19
N TYR A 248 1.88 2.39 -30.60
CA TYR A 248 2.45 1.06 -30.79
C TYR A 248 2.62 0.64 -32.26
N GLY A 249 2.02 1.38 -33.20
CA GLY A 249 2.06 1.07 -34.63
C GLY A 249 1.45 -0.29 -34.94
N MET A 250 2.26 -1.19 -35.52
CA MET A 250 1.84 -2.58 -35.80
C MET A 250 2.20 -3.58 -34.69
N PHE A 251 2.91 -3.13 -33.67
CA PHE A 251 3.33 -3.99 -32.58
C PHE A 251 2.33 -3.93 -31.43
N GLU A 252 2.09 -5.03 -30.76
CA GLU A 252 1.25 -5.09 -29.59
C GLU A 252 2.03 -4.67 -28.32
N PRO A 253 1.37 -4.12 -27.28
CA PRO A 253 2.01 -3.86 -25.99
C PRO A 253 2.64 -5.15 -25.41
N GLU A 254 3.84 -5.03 -24.83
CA GLU A 254 4.59 -6.19 -24.32
C GLU A 254 3.99 -6.84 -23.07
N GLN A 255 3.32 -6.02 -22.22
CA GLN A 255 2.70 -6.53 -21.00
C GLN A 255 1.54 -7.48 -21.33
N LEU A 256 1.16 -8.28 -20.33
CA LEU A 256 -0.08 -9.04 -20.36
C LEU A 256 -1.32 -8.10 -20.30
N PRO A 257 -2.46 -8.52 -20.81
CA PRO A 257 -3.69 -7.73 -20.70
C PRO A 257 -4.16 -7.67 -19.24
N TRP A 258 -4.71 -6.54 -18.81
CA TRP A 258 -5.45 -6.51 -17.56
C TRP A 258 -6.46 -7.65 -17.53
N ARG A 259 -6.54 -8.31 -16.38
CA ARG A 259 -7.58 -9.30 -16.15
C ARG A 259 -8.92 -8.63 -15.93
N THR A 260 -9.95 -9.21 -16.47
CA THR A 260 -11.34 -8.80 -16.26
C THR A 260 -12.06 -9.79 -15.36
N VAL A 261 -13.28 -9.49 -14.95
CA VAL A 261 -14.14 -10.44 -14.21
C VAL A 261 -14.36 -11.75 -14.99
N ARG A 262 -14.22 -11.72 -16.33
CA ARG A 262 -14.33 -12.94 -17.17
C ARG A 262 -13.08 -13.83 -17.09
N ASP A 263 -11.95 -13.27 -16.65
CA ASP A 263 -10.70 -14.00 -16.47
C ASP A 263 -10.54 -14.57 -15.03
N ALA A 264 -11.44 -14.18 -14.11
CA ALA A 264 -11.48 -14.64 -12.73
C ALA A 264 -12.44 -15.82 -12.59
#